data_ad96c4fef47c37e8e887797bf683ae86
#
_entry.id   ad96c4fef47c37e8e887797bf683ae86
#
_cell.length_a   1.000
_cell.length_b   1.000
_cell.length_c   1.000
_cell.angle_alpha   90.00
_cell.angle_beta   90.00
_cell.angle_gamma   90.00
#
_symmetry.space_group_name_H-M   'P 1'
#
loop_
_entity.id
_entity.type
_entity.pdbx_description
1 polymer ?
#
loop_
_entity_poly.entity_id
_entity_poly.type
_entity_poly.pdbx_seq_one_letter_code
_entity_poly.pdbx_strand_id
1 'polypeptide(L)'
;MPSNKAAAADVGKVSALFTPALCLLLLFSALGLRAADRPNILFILGDNWRSPNAGVLGDPHARTPAFDRVAKEGVLFTHTFNPAPSCSPCRSSLLTGRAIHELGERASLWSGFPQDTPVVTQLLREAGYAIGYQGKPWAPGNAEVSGWKENPVGPKFSGLDTFLKLRRPGQPFFFWLGNTDTATRGGKRPYLEDAKQAGIDPTKLTIPPELPDCEEVRLDLLNYYGGILRMDREAAAALATLEASGELERTLIVYCSDNGWQLPRGLGNCYDQGSRVPLAIRWGQHAKAGLKVDAFVNLGDLAPTFLEVAGLTPPKTMTMRSLTSLLRGEPAAGRDAAFIERERHADVRNGHLSYPMRAVRTRDFLYIRNVRPDRWPAGDPDNLFLHGRPFGDVDTTATKDFLLAHQADDLGRPFFARIFAKRPLEELYDLRKDQHQLTNVAADPAYAADLAAHRARVDMWMRDTRDPRLDPAYDAWDKFPYYGKAPK
;
A
#
# COMPACT_ATOMS: atom_id res chain seq x y z
N MET A 1 -70.12 -26.17 65.95
CA MET A 1 -69.20 -26.28 67.11
C MET A 1 -68.01 -27.15 66.74
N PRO A 2 -66.79 -26.90 67.12
CA PRO A 2 -66.20 -25.66 67.65
C PRO A 2 -65.09 -25.06 66.76
N SER A 3 -64.81 -23.83 67.14
CA SER A 3 -63.75 -22.94 66.84
C SER A 3 -62.34 -23.53 66.82
N ASN A 4 -61.47 -23.03 65.91
CA ASN A 4 -60.07 -22.94 66.25
C ASN A 4 -59.43 -21.70 65.65
N LYS A 5 -58.73 -20.99 66.49
CA LYS A 5 -58.04 -19.76 66.24
C LYS A 5 -56.71 -20.04 65.43
N ALA A 6 -56.46 -19.29 64.38
CA ALA A 6 -55.17 -19.29 63.69
C ALA A 6 -54.27 -18.20 64.30
N ALA A 7 -53.06 -18.59 64.59
CA ALA A 7 -51.97 -17.69 65.03
C ALA A 7 -51.36 -16.98 63.85
N ALA A 8 -51.16 -15.67 63.94
CA ALA A 8 -50.44 -14.85 62.99
C ALA A 8 -48.93 -15.05 63.19
N ALA A 9 -48.23 -15.44 62.15
CA ALA A 9 -46.74 -15.44 62.09
C ALA A 9 -46.26 -14.11 61.53
N ASP A 10 -45.40 -13.47 62.25
CA ASP A 10 -44.69 -12.24 61.94
C ASP A 10 -43.66 -12.49 60.84
N VAL A 11 -43.82 -11.81 59.69
CA VAL A 11 -42.87 -11.88 58.60
C VAL A 11 -41.92 -10.68 58.70
N GLY A 12 -40.71 -10.95 59.22
CA GLY A 12 -39.67 -9.97 59.39
C GLY A 12 -39.23 -9.38 58.00
N LYS A 13 -39.24 -8.06 57.93
CA LYS A 13 -38.70 -7.27 56.85
C LYS A 13 -37.17 -7.47 56.75
N VAL A 14 -36.70 -8.21 55.76
CA VAL A 14 -35.27 -8.21 55.36
C VAL A 14 -35.03 -7.00 54.45
N SER A 15 -34.48 -5.94 55.03
CA SER A 15 -34.00 -4.79 54.29
C SER A 15 -32.73 -5.20 53.57
N ALA A 16 -32.82 -5.40 52.25
CA ALA A 16 -31.65 -5.57 51.41
C ALA A 16 -30.89 -4.23 51.29
N LEU A 17 -29.84 -4.07 52.08
CA LEU A 17 -28.82 -3.04 51.87
C LEU A 17 -28.02 -3.36 50.59
N PHE A 18 -28.51 -2.88 49.44
CA PHE A 18 -27.68 -2.81 48.24
C PHE A 18 -26.65 -1.70 48.43
N THR A 19 -25.42 -2.10 48.72
CA THR A 19 -24.28 -1.19 48.84
C THR A 19 -23.97 -0.55 47.48
N PRO A 20 -23.88 0.81 47.40
CA PRO A 20 -23.55 1.53 46.17
C PRO A 20 -22.12 1.26 45.63
N ALA A 21 -21.30 0.49 46.36
CA ALA A 21 -19.95 0.12 45.97
C ALA A 21 -19.87 -0.85 44.78
N LEU A 22 -20.90 -1.68 44.53
CA LEU A 22 -20.89 -2.64 43.41
C LEU A 22 -21.22 -1.99 42.07
N CYS A 23 -21.97 -0.89 42.06
CA CYS A 23 -22.24 -0.11 40.85
C CYS A 23 -21.03 0.73 40.39
N LEU A 24 -20.11 1.13 41.28
CA LEU A 24 -18.89 1.86 40.92
C LEU A 24 -17.83 0.93 40.25
N LEU A 25 -17.80 -0.36 40.62
CA LEU A 25 -16.86 -1.33 40.03
C LEU A 25 -17.24 -1.77 38.61
N LEU A 26 -18.52 -1.72 38.24
CA LEU A 26 -18.97 -2.04 36.87
C LEU A 26 -18.87 -0.85 35.91
N LEU A 27 -18.70 0.38 36.39
CA LEU A 27 -18.43 1.57 35.59
C LEU A 27 -16.95 1.73 35.22
N PHE A 28 -16.04 1.02 35.89
CA PHE A 28 -14.59 1.08 35.58
C PHE A 28 -14.14 0.13 34.47
N SER A 29 -14.95 -0.84 34.05
CA SER A 29 -14.59 -1.78 32.98
C SER A 29 -14.96 -1.30 31.57
N ALA A 30 -15.55 -0.10 31.42
CA ALA A 30 -15.86 0.52 30.12
C ALA A 30 -15.05 1.80 29.84
N LEU A 31 -13.98 2.07 30.61
CA LEU A 31 -13.03 3.13 30.31
C LEU A 31 -12.09 2.66 29.21
N GLY A 32 -12.54 2.84 27.97
CA GLY A 32 -11.62 2.88 26.84
C GLY A 32 -10.45 3.83 27.17
N LEU A 33 -9.24 3.51 26.73
CA LEU A 33 -8.05 4.35 26.89
C LEU A 33 -8.43 5.82 26.76
N ARG A 34 -8.08 6.65 27.77
CA ARG A 34 -8.27 8.11 27.69
C ARG A 34 -7.57 8.58 26.42
N ALA A 35 -8.09 9.58 25.73
CA ALA A 35 -7.49 10.08 24.49
C ALA A 35 -5.98 10.40 24.65
N ALA A 36 -5.56 10.85 25.83
CA ALA A 36 -4.15 11.12 26.16
C ALA A 36 -3.26 9.85 26.26
N ASP A 37 -3.87 8.66 26.47
CA ASP A 37 -3.14 7.39 26.58
C ASP A 37 -3.02 6.66 25.24
N ARG A 38 -3.67 7.17 24.17
CA ARG A 38 -3.60 6.61 22.83
C ARG A 38 -2.29 6.98 22.15
N PRO A 39 -1.64 6.03 21.41
CA PRO A 39 -0.41 6.33 20.71
C PRO A 39 -0.63 7.31 19.55
N ASN A 40 0.40 8.06 19.23
CA ASN A 40 0.47 8.79 17.98
C ASN A 40 0.75 7.83 16.82
N ILE A 41 0.47 8.27 15.59
CA ILE A 41 0.76 7.51 14.37
C ILE A 41 1.47 8.46 13.38
N LEU A 42 2.72 8.14 13.05
CA LEU A 42 3.45 8.72 11.93
C LEU A 42 3.49 7.71 10.79
N PHE A 43 2.81 8.01 9.69
CA PHE A 43 2.78 7.18 8.50
C PHE A 43 3.63 7.82 7.40
N ILE A 44 4.82 7.24 7.14
CA ILE A 44 5.78 7.68 6.12
C ILE A 44 5.56 6.81 4.87
N LEU A 45 5.13 7.45 3.79
CA LEU A 45 4.77 6.79 2.54
C LEU A 45 5.58 7.33 1.36
N GLY A 46 6.53 6.55 0.87
CA GLY A 46 7.21 6.80 -0.39
C GLY A 46 6.28 6.61 -1.58
N ASP A 47 6.54 7.30 -2.67
CA ASP A 47 5.81 7.19 -3.93
C ASP A 47 6.67 6.42 -4.94
N ASN A 48 6.35 5.15 -5.21
CA ASN A 48 7.05 4.31 -6.18
C ASN A 48 8.46 3.83 -5.74
N TRP A 49 8.57 3.34 -4.52
CA TRP A 49 9.79 2.74 -3.99
C TRP A 49 9.63 1.22 -3.83
N ARG A 50 10.32 0.45 -4.67
CA ARG A 50 10.21 -1.02 -4.70
C ARG A 50 11.09 -1.71 -3.67
N SER A 51 10.66 -2.89 -3.23
CA SER A 51 11.54 -3.87 -2.58
C SER A 51 12.39 -4.62 -3.66
N PRO A 52 13.70 -4.91 -3.39
CA PRO A 52 14.37 -4.79 -2.11
C PRO A 52 15.24 -3.52 -1.94
N ASN A 53 14.97 -2.42 -2.64
CA ASN A 53 15.86 -1.26 -2.70
C ASN A 53 15.97 -0.48 -1.36
N ALA A 54 16.42 -1.18 -0.31
CA ALA A 54 16.76 -0.61 0.99
C ALA A 54 17.99 -1.33 1.56
N GLY A 55 18.81 -0.65 2.38
CA GLY A 55 20.05 -1.21 2.95
C GLY A 55 19.80 -2.48 3.75
N VAL A 56 18.84 -2.45 4.69
CA VAL A 56 18.47 -3.60 5.53
C VAL A 56 17.88 -4.78 4.74
N LEU A 57 17.39 -4.54 3.52
CA LEU A 57 16.90 -5.57 2.60
C LEU A 57 17.99 -6.13 1.67
N GLY A 58 19.22 -5.64 1.80
CA GLY A 58 20.40 -6.16 1.12
C GLY A 58 20.77 -5.45 -0.18
N ASP A 59 20.15 -4.32 -0.52
CA ASP A 59 20.56 -3.52 -1.69
C ASP A 59 21.85 -2.75 -1.39
N PRO A 60 22.96 -3.01 -2.13
CA PRO A 60 24.23 -2.37 -1.85
C PRO A 60 24.28 -0.89 -2.27
N HIS A 61 23.35 -0.44 -3.11
CA HIS A 61 23.30 0.91 -3.65
C HIS A 61 22.34 1.82 -2.88
N ALA A 62 21.31 1.29 -2.26
CA ALA A 62 20.36 2.06 -1.48
C ALA A 62 20.99 2.64 -0.21
N ARG A 63 20.69 3.90 0.08
CA ARG A 63 21.12 4.62 1.29
C ARG A 63 19.89 5.01 2.08
N THR A 64 19.49 4.11 3.04
CA THR A 64 18.22 4.21 3.77
C THR A 64 18.40 4.12 5.29
N PRO A 65 19.31 4.93 5.90
CA PRO A 65 19.61 4.80 7.33
C PRO A 65 18.39 5.03 8.23
N ALA A 66 17.41 5.88 7.84
CA ALA A 66 16.19 6.07 8.63
C ALA A 66 15.26 4.87 8.55
N PHE A 67 15.05 4.29 7.36
CA PHE A 67 14.29 3.06 7.21
C PHE A 67 14.96 1.89 7.94
N ASP A 68 16.26 1.74 7.79
CA ASP A 68 17.05 0.69 8.44
C ASP A 68 16.97 0.81 9.97
N ARG A 69 16.94 2.04 10.50
CA ARG A 69 16.70 2.31 11.92
C ARG A 69 15.31 1.86 12.36
N VAL A 70 14.25 2.27 11.63
CA VAL A 70 12.87 1.86 11.94
C VAL A 70 12.74 0.34 11.94
N ALA A 71 13.38 -0.35 10.98
CA ALA A 71 13.40 -1.81 10.90
C ALA A 71 14.16 -2.46 12.08
N LYS A 72 15.30 -1.89 12.49
CA LYS A 72 16.12 -2.39 13.59
C LYS A 72 15.45 -2.19 14.95
N GLU A 73 14.82 -1.04 15.16
CA GLU A 73 14.13 -0.70 16.42
C GLU A 73 12.68 -1.23 16.46
N GLY A 74 12.20 -1.84 15.39
CA GLY A 74 10.85 -2.37 15.23
C GLY A 74 10.81 -3.69 14.48
N VAL A 75 9.87 -3.86 13.60
CA VAL A 75 9.58 -5.06 12.82
C VAL A 75 9.80 -4.80 11.34
N LEU A 76 10.62 -5.62 10.68
CA LEU A 76 10.83 -5.64 9.24
C LEU A 76 9.94 -6.72 8.60
N PHE A 77 9.09 -6.33 7.65
CA PHE A 77 8.28 -7.26 6.86
C PHE A 77 8.99 -7.56 5.53
N THR A 78 9.25 -8.84 5.26
CA THR A 78 10.04 -9.26 4.08
C THR A 78 9.16 -9.55 2.85
N HIS A 79 7.86 -9.78 3.04
CA HIS A 79 6.88 -10.08 1.99
C HIS A 79 5.67 -9.13 2.07
N THR A 80 5.92 -7.85 1.77
CA THR A 80 4.88 -6.83 1.72
C THR A 80 4.52 -6.52 0.27
N PHE A 81 3.22 -6.50 -0.01
CA PHE A 81 2.68 -6.21 -1.32
C PHE A 81 1.64 -5.09 -1.23
N ASN A 82 1.56 -4.28 -2.29
CA ASN A 82 0.44 -3.37 -2.42
C ASN A 82 -0.81 -4.11 -2.91
N PRO A 83 -2.02 -3.59 -2.62
CA PRO A 83 -3.27 -4.18 -3.14
C PRO A 83 -3.43 -3.93 -4.64
N ALA A 84 -2.86 -2.83 -5.12
CA ALA A 84 -2.84 -2.44 -6.53
C ALA A 84 -1.56 -1.65 -6.83
N PRO A 85 -0.81 -1.99 -7.90
CA PRO A 85 0.40 -1.27 -8.30
C PRO A 85 0.05 0.06 -9.00
N SER A 86 -0.70 0.92 -8.32
CA SER A 86 -1.23 2.18 -8.82
C SER A 86 -1.54 3.12 -7.66
N CYS A 87 -1.10 4.38 -7.73
CA CYS A 87 -1.07 5.30 -6.58
C CYS A 87 -2.44 5.47 -5.89
N SER A 88 -3.44 6.12 -6.53
CA SER A 88 -4.72 6.35 -5.86
C SER A 88 -5.49 5.07 -5.53
N PRO A 89 -5.50 4.00 -6.34
CA PRO A 89 -6.09 2.72 -5.94
C PRO A 89 -5.44 2.11 -4.68
N CYS A 90 -4.10 2.05 -4.63
CA CYS A 90 -3.40 1.59 -3.43
C CYS A 90 -3.73 2.46 -2.21
N ARG A 91 -3.69 3.79 -2.38
CA ARG A 91 -4.00 4.75 -1.31
C ARG A 91 -5.47 4.70 -0.89
N SER A 92 -6.40 4.31 -1.77
CA SER A 92 -7.80 4.03 -1.44
C SER A 92 -7.92 2.82 -0.51
N SER A 93 -7.20 1.75 -0.80
CA SER A 93 -7.13 0.57 0.07
C SER A 93 -6.47 0.89 1.42
N LEU A 94 -5.39 1.68 1.44
CA LEU A 94 -4.74 2.19 2.67
C LEU A 94 -5.68 2.99 3.56
N LEU A 95 -6.65 3.72 2.99
CA LEU A 95 -7.63 4.49 3.74
C LEU A 95 -8.84 3.69 4.18
N THR A 96 -9.22 2.64 3.46
CA THR A 96 -10.48 1.91 3.66
C THR A 96 -10.32 0.50 4.21
N GLY A 97 -9.11 -0.07 4.17
CA GLY A 97 -8.86 -1.47 4.58
C GLY A 97 -9.60 -2.49 3.72
N ARG A 98 -9.77 -2.22 2.41
CA ARG A 98 -10.52 -3.06 1.48
C ARG A 98 -9.73 -3.35 0.21
N ALA A 99 -10.02 -4.47 -0.46
CA ALA A 99 -9.53 -4.75 -1.79
C ALA A 99 -10.08 -3.71 -2.80
N ILE A 100 -9.33 -3.39 -3.87
CA ILE A 100 -9.73 -2.27 -4.73
C ILE A 100 -11.00 -2.56 -5.52
N HIS A 101 -11.25 -3.82 -5.92
CA HIS A 101 -12.51 -4.18 -6.62
C HIS A 101 -13.76 -3.96 -5.77
N GLU A 102 -13.63 -3.91 -4.44
CA GLU A 102 -14.73 -3.56 -3.52
C GLU A 102 -14.99 -2.05 -3.44
N LEU A 103 -14.18 -1.21 -4.12
CA LEU A 103 -14.15 0.24 -3.96
C LEU A 103 -14.71 1.01 -5.18
N GLY A 104 -15.31 0.30 -6.17
CA GLY A 104 -15.90 0.93 -7.35
C GLY A 104 -14.89 1.76 -8.15
N GLU A 105 -15.21 3.03 -8.45
CA GLU A 105 -14.33 3.91 -9.23
C GLU A 105 -12.96 4.15 -8.60
N ARG A 106 -12.84 4.07 -7.25
CA ARG A 106 -11.55 4.21 -6.53
C ARG A 106 -10.52 3.15 -6.87
N ALA A 107 -10.91 2.08 -7.58
CA ALA A 107 -9.99 1.09 -8.15
C ALA A 107 -9.22 1.61 -9.38
N SER A 108 -9.57 2.77 -9.89
CA SER A 108 -8.93 3.42 -11.04
C SER A 108 -8.07 4.62 -10.63
N LEU A 109 -6.97 4.83 -11.35
CA LEU A 109 -6.16 6.04 -11.18
C LEU A 109 -6.96 7.27 -11.68
N TRP A 110 -6.74 8.44 -11.08
CA TRP A 110 -7.46 9.67 -11.42
C TRP A 110 -9.00 9.58 -11.28
N SER A 111 -9.46 8.79 -10.32
CA SER A 111 -10.89 8.65 -9.98
C SER A 111 -11.40 9.77 -9.08
N GLY A 112 -12.69 9.77 -8.82
CA GLY A 112 -13.29 10.39 -7.63
C GLY A 112 -13.02 9.57 -6.37
N PHE A 113 -13.53 10.05 -5.22
CA PHE A 113 -13.50 9.32 -3.95
C PHE A 113 -14.88 9.37 -3.28
N PRO A 114 -15.84 8.52 -3.68
CA PRO A 114 -17.15 8.45 -3.04
C PRO A 114 -17.09 8.29 -1.52
N GLN A 115 -18.04 8.94 -0.81
CA GLN A 115 -18.10 8.94 0.65
C GLN A 115 -18.95 7.81 1.23
N ASP A 116 -19.13 6.74 0.50
CA ASP A 116 -19.95 5.56 0.84
C ASP A 116 -19.23 4.54 1.72
N THR A 117 -17.94 4.75 1.98
CA THR A 117 -17.09 3.84 2.74
C THR A 117 -16.32 4.61 3.82
N PRO A 118 -16.36 4.18 5.09
CA PRO A 118 -15.59 4.81 6.15
C PRO A 118 -14.09 4.78 5.83
N VAL A 119 -13.40 5.90 6.08
CA VAL A 119 -11.94 6.01 5.97
C VAL A 119 -11.28 6.11 7.34
N VAL A 120 -10.12 5.50 7.46
CA VAL A 120 -9.37 5.41 8.74
C VAL A 120 -9.13 6.79 9.37
N THR A 121 -8.83 7.81 8.56
CA THR A 121 -8.58 9.18 9.02
C THR A 121 -9.81 9.85 9.63
N GLN A 122 -11.01 9.61 9.10
CA GLN A 122 -12.26 10.09 9.70
C GLN A 122 -12.53 9.39 11.04
N LEU A 123 -12.41 8.06 11.07
CA LEU A 123 -12.62 7.28 12.30
C LEU A 123 -11.64 7.67 13.41
N LEU A 124 -10.37 7.93 13.06
CA LEU A 124 -9.39 8.45 14.02
C LEU A 124 -9.74 9.88 14.48
N ARG A 125 -10.20 10.75 13.58
CA ARG A 125 -10.66 12.11 13.93
C ARG A 125 -11.83 12.09 14.90
N GLU A 126 -12.83 11.24 14.63
CA GLU A 126 -13.99 11.03 15.52
C GLU A 126 -13.56 10.51 16.90
N ALA A 127 -12.48 9.71 16.94
CA ALA A 127 -11.88 9.25 18.19
C ALA A 127 -10.99 10.30 18.89
N GLY A 128 -10.90 11.53 18.35
CA GLY A 128 -10.19 12.64 18.99
C GLY A 128 -8.75 12.85 18.51
N TYR A 129 -8.29 12.13 17.49
CA TYR A 129 -6.97 12.36 16.92
C TYR A 129 -6.89 13.70 16.16
N ALA A 130 -5.77 14.39 16.27
CA ALA A 130 -5.39 15.41 15.30
C ALA A 130 -4.94 14.73 14.01
N ILE A 131 -5.48 15.18 12.87
CA ILE A 131 -5.17 14.59 11.56
C ILE A 131 -4.45 15.61 10.70
N GLY A 132 -3.41 15.18 9.98
CA GLY A 132 -2.71 16.05 9.03
C GLY A 132 -1.84 15.27 8.05
N TYR A 133 -1.46 15.95 6.97
CA TYR A 133 -0.49 15.41 6.03
C TYR A 133 0.48 16.45 5.49
N GLN A 134 1.63 15.98 5.01
CA GLN A 134 2.60 16.70 4.21
C GLN A 134 2.86 15.94 2.91
N GLY A 135 3.16 16.66 1.83
CA GLY A 135 3.51 16.07 0.53
C GLY A 135 2.32 15.46 -0.21
N LYS A 136 2.44 14.21 -0.68
CA LYS A 136 1.42 13.53 -1.49
C LYS A 136 0.43 12.74 -0.61
N PRO A 137 -0.85 13.16 -0.54
CA PRO A 137 -1.91 12.46 0.19
C PRO A 137 -2.54 11.34 -0.65
N TRP A 138 -3.86 11.12 -0.56
CA TRP A 138 -4.60 10.38 -1.58
C TRP A 138 -4.58 11.18 -2.88
N ALA A 139 -3.84 10.66 -3.85
CA ALA A 139 -3.61 11.27 -5.18
C ALA A 139 -2.94 10.23 -6.12
N PRO A 140 -3.01 10.45 -7.47
CA PRO A 140 -3.78 11.47 -8.16
C PRO A 140 -5.27 11.11 -8.25
N GLY A 141 -6.13 12.11 -8.24
CA GLY A 141 -7.58 11.98 -8.34
C GLY A 141 -8.27 13.28 -7.97
N ASN A 142 -9.59 13.28 -7.98
CA ASN A 142 -10.40 14.44 -7.63
C ASN A 142 -11.46 14.05 -6.57
N ALA A 143 -11.15 14.28 -5.30
CA ALA A 143 -12.08 13.98 -4.21
C ALA A 143 -13.25 14.99 -4.15
N GLU A 144 -13.06 16.22 -4.64
CA GLU A 144 -14.07 17.29 -4.59
C GLU A 144 -15.32 16.94 -5.39
N VAL A 145 -15.17 16.22 -6.53
CA VAL A 145 -16.32 15.76 -7.34
C VAL A 145 -17.24 14.80 -6.58
N SER A 146 -16.72 14.19 -5.50
CA SER A 146 -17.45 13.30 -4.59
C SER A 146 -17.90 14.01 -3.29
N GLY A 147 -17.80 15.36 -3.25
CA GLY A 147 -18.29 16.17 -2.14
C GLY A 147 -17.32 16.36 -0.97
N TRP A 148 -16.06 15.94 -1.10
CA TRP A 148 -15.05 16.21 -0.08
C TRP A 148 -14.64 17.68 -0.08
N LYS A 149 -14.63 18.30 1.10
CA LYS A 149 -14.16 19.68 1.31
C LYS A 149 -12.65 19.77 1.48
N GLU A 150 -12.01 18.67 1.82
CA GLU A 150 -10.56 18.49 1.94
C GLU A 150 -10.18 17.10 1.43
N ASN A 151 -8.87 16.83 1.31
CA ASN A 151 -8.43 15.49 0.92
C ASN A 151 -8.90 14.43 1.95
N PRO A 152 -9.28 13.20 1.53
CA PRO A 152 -9.68 12.13 2.45
C PRO A 152 -8.64 11.82 3.56
N VAL A 153 -7.36 12.14 3.33
CA VAL A 153 -6.31 12.04 4.36
C VAL A 153 -6.47 13.10 5.45
N GLY A 154 -7.03 14.28 5.15
CA GLY A 154 -7.20 15.39 6.08
C GLY A 154 -6.59 16.69 5.57
N PRO A 155 -6.33 17.70 6.44
CA PRO A 155 -5.74 18.97 6.08
C PRO A 155 -4.24 18.88 5.82
N LYS A 156 -3.75 19.74 4.90
CA LYS A 156 -2.34 19.84 4.53
C LYS A 156 -1.56 20.75 5.47
N PHE A 157 -0.35 20.34 5.81
CA PHE A 157 0.63 21.14 6.57
C PHE A 157 1.95 21.27 5.80
N SER A 158 2.75 22.28 6.15
CA SER A 158 4.08 22.49 5.58
C SER A 158 5.12 21.49 6.11
N GLY A 159 4.90 20.93 7.30
CA GLY A 159 5.79 19.98 7.95
C GLY A 159 5.17 19.38 9.22
N LEU A 160 5.76 18.28 9.67
CA LEU A 160 5.38 17.64 10.94
C LEU A 160 5.58 18.59 12.13
N ASP A 161 6.65 19.37 12.14
CA ASP A 161 6.95 20.36 13.18
C ASP A 161 5.86 21.43 13.30
N THR A 162 5.39 21.96 12.16
CA THR A 162 4.28 22.93 12.11
C THR A 162 2.98 22.28 12.59
N PHE A 163 2.71 21.07 12.18
CA PHE A 163 1.55 20.32 12.65
C PHE A 163 1.56 20.12 14.16
N LEU A 164 2.70 19.69 14.74
CA LEU A 164 2.83 19.45 16.17
C LEU A 164 2.63 20.73 17.01
N LYS A 165 3.09 21.89 16.51
CA LYS A 165 2.89 23.18 17.16
C LYS A 165 1.44 23.65 17.19
N LEU A 166 0.65 23.27 16.17
CA LEU A 166 -0.75 23.68 16.05
C LEU A 166 -1.71 22.69 16.73
N ARG A 167 -1.25 21.48 17.04
CA ARG A 167 -1.99 20.45 17.75
C ARG A 167 -2.18 20.83 19.22
N ARG A 168 -3.32 20.47 19.81
CA ARG A 168 -3.52 20.63 21.26
C ARG A 168 -2.49 19.79 22.03
N PRO A 169 -1.88 20.31 23.10
CA PRO A 169 -0.93 19.54 23.91
C PRO A 169 -1.54 18.20 24.38
N GLY A 170 -0.78 17.10 24.24
CA GLY A 170 -1.21 15.77 24.65
C GLY A 170 -2.26 15.10 23.74
N GLN A 171 -2.82 15.79 22.74
CA GLN A 171 -3.77 15.19 21.81
C GLN A 171 -3.04 14.14 20.94
N PRO A 172 -3.55 12.89 20.81
CA PRO A 172 -2.97 11.93 19.89
C PRO A 172 -3.11 12.42 18.44
N PHE A 173 -2.21 11.97 17.57
CA PHE A 173 -2.24 12.39 16.17
C PHE A 173 -2.05 11.23 15.19
N PHE A 174 -2.56 11.42 13.98
CA PHE A 174 -2.21 10.70 12.78
C PHE A 174 -1.62 11.70 11.78
N PHE A 175 -0.36 11.50 11.40
CA PHE A 175 0.30 12.35 10.40
C PHE A 175 0.82 11.51 9.24
N TRP A 176 0.36 11.85 8.03
CA TRP A 176 0.76 11.20 6.77
C TRP A 176 1.86 12.02 6.10
N LEU A 177 3.09 11.51 6.10
CA LEU A 177 4.23 12.08 5.39
C LEU A 177 4.39 11.38 4.04
N GLY A 178 3.89 12.01 2.96
CA GLY A 178 3.93 11.48 1.60
C GLY A 178 5.08 12.06 0.78
N ASN A 179 6.16 11.31 0.59
CA ASN A 179 7.30 11.73 -0.23
C ASN A 179 7.12 11.30 -1.70
N THR A 180 7.63 12.07 -2.65
CA THR A 180 7.57 11.80 -4.08
C THR A 180 8.92 11.82 -4.79
N ASP A 181 10.04 11.77 -4.05
CA ASP A 181 11.37 11.89 -4.65
C ASP A 181 11.78 10.65 -5.45
N THR A 182 11.17 9.49 -5.19
CA THR A 182 11.37 8.26 -5.95
C THR A 182 10.55 8.18 -7.25
N ALA A 183 9.63 9.14 -7.48
CA ALA A 183 8.85 9.20 -8.72
C ALA A 183 9.67 9.77 -9.89
N THR A 184 9.38 9.27 -11.09
CA THR A 184 9.99 9.77 -12.34
C THR A 184 9.48 11.17 -12.66
N ARG A 185 10.12 12.17 -12.74
CA ARG A 185 9.67 13.55 -13.01
C ARG A 185 9.44 13.82 -14.51
N GLY A 186 8.74 12.92 -15.22
CA GLY A 186 8.52 13.04 -16.65
C GLY A 186 9.81 12.92 -17.46
N GLY A 187 10.69 12.00 -17.07
CA GLY A 187 12.00 11.78 -17.68
C GLY A 187 13.10 12.72 -17.20
N LYS A 188 12.80 13.68 -16.31
CA LYS A 188 13.83 14.50 -15.66
C LYS A 188 14.56 13.68 -14.60
N ARG A 189 15.85 14.00 -14.42
CA ARG A 189 16.74 13.30 -13.48
C ARG A 189 17.31 14.29 -12.43
N PRO A 190 16.49 14.87 -11.57
CA PRO A 190 16.91 15.94 -10.66
C PRO A 190 17.85 15.48 -9.54
N TYR A 191 17.97 14.18 -9.29
CA TYR A 191 18.67 13.62 -8.13
C TYR A 191 19.98 12.92 -8.46
N LEU A 192 20.50 13.09 -9.69
CA LEU A 192 21.77 12.49 -10.11
C LEU A 192 22.94 12.93 -9.21
N GLU A 193 23.00 14.23 -8.88
CA GLU A 193 24.08 14.76 -8.05
C GLU A 193 23.96 14.26 -6.59
N ASP A 194 22.77 14.16 -6.04
CA ASP A 194 22.58 13.55 -4.70
C ASP A 194 23.13 12.12 -4.65
N ALA A 195 22.88 11.32 -5.67
CA ALA A 195 23.38 9.95 -5.76
C ALA A 195 24.90 9.89 -5.90
N LYS A 196 25.49 10.71 -6.78
CA LYS A 196 26.96 10.77 -6.98
C LYS A 196 27.68 11.23 -5.71
N GLN A 197 27.17 12.26 -5.03
CA GLN A 197 27.72 12.74 -3.76
C GLN A 197 27.63 11.70 -2.63
N ALA A 198 26.65 10.80 -2.70
CA ALA A 198 26.53 9.65 -1.80
C ALA A 198 27.46 8.48 -2.19
N GLY A 199 28.32 8.65 -3.21
CA GLY A 199 29.27 7.65 -3.68
C GLY A 199 28.63 6.51 -4.50
N ILE A 200 27.46 6.73 -5.10
CA ILE A 200 26.82 5.75 -5.98
C ILE A 200 27.40 5.93 -7.38
N ASP A 201 28.09 4.89 -7.86
CA ASP A 201 28.74 4.86 -9.17
C ASP A 201 27.81 4.18 -10.19
N PRO A 202 27.37 4.88 -11.24
CA PRO A 202 26.44 4.30 -12.23
C PRO A 202 27.06 3.09 -12.97
N THR A 203 28.38 3.02 -13.09
CA THR A 203 29.05 1.90 -13.78
C THR A 203 29.01 0.60 -12.96
N LYS A 204 28.81 0.71 -11.64
CA LYS A 204 28.73 -0.41 -10.70
C LYS A 204 27.31 -0.82 -10.34
N LEU A 205 26.30 -0.11 -10.86
CA LEU A 205 24.92 -0.48 -10.61
C LEU A 205 24.59 -1.85 -11.18
N THR A 206 23.96 -2.69 -10.37
CA THR A 206 23.38 -3.95 -10.83
C THR A 206 22.13 -3.66 -11.63
N ILE A 207 22.17 -3.90 -12.94
CA ILE A 207 21.02 -3.71 -13.82
C ILE A 207 20.11 -4.94 -13.70
N PRO A 208 18.84 -4.78 -13.33
CA PRO A 208 17.91 -5.90 -13.28
C PRO A 208 17.72 -6.51 -14.68
N PRO A 209 17.67 -7.83 -14.82
CA PRO A 209 17.65 -8.50 -16.13
C PRO A 209 16.37 -8.28 -16.94
N GLU A 210 15.36 -7.67 -16.36
CA GLU A 210 14.17 -7.19 -17.07
C GLU A 210 14.41 -5.91 -17.89
N LEU A 211 15.53 -5.22 -17.68
CA LEU A 211 15.92 -3.99 -18.38
C LEU A 211 17.23 -4.18 -19.16
N PRO A 212 17.44 -3.47 -20.29
CA PRO A 212 18.70 -3.51 -21.00
C PRO A 212 19.81 -2.80 -20.20
N ASP A 213 21.04 -3.29 -20.32
CA ASP A 213 22.19 -2.61 -19.74
C ASP A 213 22.69 -1.55 -20.72
N CYS A 214 22.20 -0.33 -20.58
CA CYS A 214 22.58 0.84 -21.36
C CYS A 214 22.69 2.08 -20.48
N GLU A 215 23.24 3.16 -21.03
CA GLU A 215 23.45 4.41 -20.30
C GLU A 215 22.14 5.00 -19.76
N GLU A 216 21.08 4.98 -20.56
CA GLU A 216 19.75 5.51 -20.21
C GLU A 216 19.20 4.85 -18.95
N VAL A 217 19.30 3.51 -18.88
CA VAL A 217 18.84 2.72 -17.73
C VAL A 217 19.72 2.99 -16.52
N ARG A 218 21.04 3.04 -16.68
CA ARG A 218 21.97 3.32 -15.59
C ARG A 218 21.73 4.70 -14.97
N LEU A 219 21.48 5.71 -15.80
CA LEU A 219 21.21 7.07 -15.34
C LEU A 219 19.80 7.19 -14.70
N ASP A 220 18.78 6.51 -15.23
CA ASP A 220 17.46 6.47 -14.60
C ASP A 220 17.52 5.77 -13.22
N LEU A 221 18.27 4.67 -13.10
CA LEU A 221 18.50 3.99 -11.81
C LEU A 221 19.31 4.86 -10.84
N LEU A 222 20.35 5.55 -11.31
CA LEU A 222 21.14 6.45 -10.46
C LEU A 222 20.25 7.56 -9.89
N ASN A 223 19.41 8.17 -10.74
CA ASN A 223 18.45 9.18 -10.28
C ASN A 223 17.44 8.60 -9.26
N TYR A 224 16.98 7.38 -9.48
CA TYR A 224 16.08 6.68 -8.56
C TYR A 224 16.73 6.46 -7.19
N TYR A 225 17.99 6.02 -7.13
CA TYR A 225 18.73 5.90 -5.87
C TYR A 225 18.97 7.25 -5.18
N GLY A 226 19.18 8.31 -5.95
CA GLY A 226 19.22 9.68 -5.42
C GLY A 226 17.87 10.10 -4.80
N GLY A 227 16.77 9.72 -5.43
CA GLY A 227 15.42 9.92 -4.90
C GLY A 227 15.18 9.16 -3.61
N ILE A 228 15.62 7.89 -3.51
CA ILE A 228 15.54 7.09 -2.27
C ILE A 228 16.29 7.78 -1.14
N LEU A 229 17.52 8.24 -1.40
CA LEU A 229 18.33 8.94 -0.41
C LEU A 229 17.63 10.20 0.13
N ARG A 230 17.01 11.01 -0.74
CA ARG A 230 16.29 12.22 -0.35
C ARG A 230 15.05 11.90 0.47
N MET A 231 14.26 10.92 0.05
CA MET A 231 13.11 10.43 0.78
C MET A 231 13.50 9.97 2.19
N ASP A 232 14.59 9.23 2.32
CA ASP A 232 15.05 8.73 3.61
C ASP A 232 15.58 9.85 4.51
N ARG A 233 16.20 10.91 3.95
CA ARG A 233 16.58 12.12 4.69
C ARG A 233 15.35 12.87 5.23
N GLU A 234 14.26 12.94 4.49
CA GLU A 234 13.01 13.54 4.99
C GLU A 234 12.41 12.70 6.12
N ALA A 235 12.43 11.37 5.99
CA ALA A 235 12.03 10.48 7.06
C ALA A 235 12.90 10.66 8.32
N ALA A 236 14.23 10.77 8.17
CA ALA A 236 15.15 11.03 9.28
C ALA A 236 14.82 12.34 10.00
N ALA A 237 14.49 13.41 9.26
CA ALA A 237 14.08 14.69 9.84
C ALA A 237 12.77 14.57 10.63
N ALA A 238 11.80 13.78 10.16
CA ALA A 238 10.56 13.53 10.90
C ALA A 238 10.82 12.74 12.19
N LEU A 239 11.69 11.72 12.17
CA LEU A 239 12.09 10.99 13.37
C LEU A 239 12.77 11.90 14.39
N ALA A 240 13.70 12.75 13.94
CA ALA A 240 14.39 13.73 14.80
C ALA A 240 13.40 14.75 15.41
N THR A 241 12.37 15.15 14.68
CA THR A 241 11.29 16.00 15.18
C THR A 241 10.53 15.35 16.33
N LEU A 242 10.21 14.03 16.20
CA LEU A 242 9.56 13.27 17.27
C LEU A 242 10.47 13.08 18.49
N GLU A 243 11.75 12.88 18.29
CA GLU A 243 12.74 12.80 19.38
C GLU A 243 12.81 14.12 20.16
N ALA A 244 12.99 15.23 19.44
CA ALA A 244 13.09 16.56 20.04
C ALA A 244 11.83 16.99 20.80
N SER A 245 10.65 16.48 20.39
CA SER A 245 9.38 16.74 21.07
C SER A 245 9.07 15.74 22.20
N GLY A 246 9.91 14.71 22.41
CA GLY A 246 9.66 13.63 23.38
C GLY A 246 8.52 12.68 23.01
N GLU A 247 8.08 12.69 21.74
CA GLU A 247 6.92 11.94 21.26
C GLU A 247 7.29 10.58 20.64
N LEU A 248 8.59 10.30 20.40
CA LEU A 248 9.05 9.15 19.64
C LEU A 248 8.54 7.81 20.22
N GLU A 249 8.66 7.62 21.54
CA GLU A 249 8.34 6.33 22.19
C GLU A 249 6.84 6.03 22.21
N ARG A 250 6.00 7.06 22.21
CA ARG A 250 4.53 6.92 22.16
C ARG A 250 3.98 6.93 20.73
N THR A 251 4.84 6.92 19.70
CA THR A 251 4.44 6.99 18.30
C THR A 251 4.61 5.63 17.62
N LEU A 252 3.52 5.12 17.00
CA LEU A 252 3.62 4.10 15.96
C LEU A 252 4.20 4.75 14.71
N ILE A 253 5.34 4.27 14.26
CA ILE A 253 5.98 4.71 13.01
C ILE A 253 5.85 3.60 11.99
N VAL A 254 5.18 3.89 10.88
CA VAL A 254 5.08 3.01 9.72
C VAL A 254 5.80 3.66 8.57
N TYR A 255 6.79 2.97 7.99
CA TYR A 255 7.54 3.44 6.85
C TYR A 255 7.46 2.41 5.72
N CYS A 256 6.85 2.80 4.60
CA CYS A 256 6.67 1.96 3.41
C CYS A 256 6.59 2.79 2.13
N SER A 257 6.25 2.14 1.02
CA SER A 257 5.89 2.77 -0.26
C SER A 257 4.51 2.31 -0.73
N ASP A 258 3.83 3.13 -1.54
CA ASP A 258 2.53 2.75 -2.12
C ASP A 258 2.67 1.77 -3.28
N ASN A 259 3.72 1.88 -4.08
CA ASN A 259 3.97 1.02 -5.24
C ASN A 259 5.46 0.75 -5.41
N GLY A 260 5.78 -0.22 -6.28
CA GLY A 260 7.10 -0.35 -6.84
C GLY A 260 7.45 0.78 -7.82
N TRP A 261 8.61 0.74 -8.41
CA TRP A 261 9.17 1.81 -9.23
C TRP A 261 8.39 2.10 -10.52
N GLN A 262 8.59 3.29 -11.10
CA GLN A 262 7.98 3.72 -12.36
C GLN A 262 8.77 3.31 -13.60
N LEU A 263 9.92 2.63 -13.46
CA LEU A 263 10.61 2.06 -14.59
C LEU A 263 9.78 0.96 -15.25
N PRO A 264 10.03 0.65 -16.53
CA PRO A 264 9.25 -0.34 -17.26
C PRO A 264 9.09 -1.66 -16.48
N ARG A 265 7.95 -2.32 -16.61
CA ARG A 265 7.53 -3.52 -15.87
C ARG A 265 7.21 -3.33 -14.38
N GLY A 266 7.39 -2.12 -13.83
CA GLY A 266 7.05 -1.75 -12.46
C GLY A 266 5.60 -1.28 -12.31
N LEU A 267 5.42 0.01 -12.04
CA LEU A 267 4.10 0.63 -11.81
C LEU A 267 3.07 0.19 -12.87
N GLY A 268 1.83 -0.05 -12.44
CA GLY A 268 0.77 -0.56 -13.30
C GLY A 268 0.85 -2.07 -13.59
N ASN A 269 1.76 -2.83 -12.97
CA ASN A 269 1.92 -4.26 -13.21
C ASN A 269 1.95 -5.07 -11.90
N CYS A 270 1.35 -6.26 -11.90
CA CYS A 270 1.29 -7.16 -10.75
C CYS A 270 2.58 -7.97 -10.50
N TYR A 271 3.66 -7.70 -11.25
CA TYR A 271 4.99 -8.27 -10.96
C TYR A 271 5.58 -7.68 -9.68
N ASP A 272 6.56 -8.38 -9.08
CA ASP A 272 7.23 -7.90 -7.85
C ASP A 272 7.81 -6.48 -8.03
N GLN A 273 8.24 -6.10 -9.24
CA GLN A 273 8.76 -4.77 -9.55
C GLN A 273 7.72 -3.64 -9.33
N GLY A 274 6.43 -3.94 -9.52
CA GLY A 274 5.33 -2.99 -9.32
C GLY A 274 4.60 -3.17 -8.00
N SER A 275 4.59 -4.39 -7.46
CA SER A 275 3.71 -4.75 -6.35
C SER A 275 4.42 -4.98 -5.02
N ARG A 276 5.69 -5.40 -5.02
CA ARG A 276 6.44 -5.66 -3.79
C ARG A 276 7.13 -4.40 -3.28
N VAL A 277 6.84 -4.02 -2.05
CA VAL A 277 7.31 -2.77 -1.45
C VAL A 277 8.00 -3.01 -0.10
N PRO A 278 8.94 -2.15 0.33
CA PRO A 278 9.50 -2.23 1.68
C PRO A 278 8.46 -1.80 2.71
N LEU A 279 8.50 -2.44 3.89
CA LEU A 279 7.69 -2.06 5.06
C LEU A 279 8.48 -2.33 6.34
N ALA A 280 8.62 -1.29 7.15
CA ALA A 280 9.10 -1.40 8.53
C ALA A 280 8.14 -0.67 9.48
N ILE A 281 7.91 -1.23 10.66
CA ILE A 281 7.01 -0.66 11.67
C ILE A 281 7.71 -0.66 13.03
N ARG A 282 7.82 0.53 13.64
CA ARG A 282 8.31 0.71 15.02
C ARG A 282 7.17 1.17 15.92
N TRP A 283 7.05 0.57 17.10
CA TRP A 283 6.04 0.99 18.08
C TRP A 283 6.55 0.81 19.51
N GLY A 284 7.59 1.56 19.86
CA GLY A 284 8.20 1.52 21.19
C GLY A 284 8.26 0.11 21.78
N GLN A 285 7.88 -0.05 23.03
CA GLN A 285 7.83 -1.36 23.70
C GLN A 285 6.67 -2.29 23.26
N HIS A 286 5.75 -1.82 22.40
CA HIS A 286 4.58 -2.59 21.94
C HIS A 286 4.89 -3.45 20.71
N ALA A 287 5.98 -3.19 20.01
CA ALA A 287 6.48 -4.02 18.92
C ALA A 287 7.81 -4.68 19.30
N LYS A 288 8.02 -5.92 18.86
CA LYS A 288 9.26 -6.67 19.16
C LYS A 288 10.40 -6.16 18.27
N ALA A 289 11.31 -5.38 18.87
CA ALA A 289 12.45 -4.81 18.15
C ALA A 289 13.31 -5.88 17.49
N GLY A 290 13.78 -5.60 16.27
CA GLY A 290 14.65 -6.48 15.48
C GLY A 290 13.95 -7.73 14.91
N LEU A 291 12.63 -7.83 15.04
CA LEU A 291 11.87 -8.94 14.47
C LEU A 291 11.80 -8.83 12.94
N LYS A 292 12.08 -9.94 12.26
CA LYS A 292 11.78 -10.11 10.83
C LYS A 292 10.54 -10.98 10.67
N VAL A 293 9.53 -10.47 10.01
CA VAL A 293 8.27 -11.17 9.72
C VAL A 293 8.26 -11.58 8.26
N ASP A 294 8.18 -12.90 8.03
CA ASP A 294 8.21 -13.52 6.71
C ASP A 294 6.81 -13.88 6.18
N ALA A 295 5.78 -13.41 6.87
CA ALA A 295 4.40 -13.52 6.47
C ALA A 295 4.08 -12.60 5.29
N PHE A 296 3.17 -13.03 4.43
CA PHE A 296 2.64 -12.20 3.35
C PHE A 296 1.64 -11.20 3.91
N VAL A 297 1.91 -9.92 3.68
CA VAL A 297 1.08 -8.82 4.14
C VAL A 297 0.73 -7.90 2.97
N ASN A 298 -0.43 -7.28 3.06
CA ASN A 298 -0.91 -6.31 2.08
C ASN A 298 -0.91 -4.91 2.73
N LEU A 299 -0.61 -3.86 1.98
CA LEU A 299 -0.65 -2.50 2.53
C LEU A 299 -2.04 -2.09 3.05
N GLY A 300 -3.11 -2.63 2.49
CA GLY A 300 -4.47 -2.41 3.00
C GLY A 300 -4.67 -2.90 4.45
N ASP A 301 -3.81 -3.80 4.95
CA ASP A 301 -3.78 -4.27 6.34
C ASP A 301 -3.44 -3.14 7.34
N LEU A 302 -2.85 -2.04 6.85
CA LEU A 302 -2.50 -0.90 7.70
C LEU A 302 -3.73 -0.14 8.23
N ALA A 303 -4.84 -0.05 7.47
CA ALA A 303 -6.04 0.64 7.95
C ALA A 303 -6.62 0.02 9.22
N PRO A 304 -6.95 -1.29 9.27
CA PRO A 304 -7.38 -1.92 10.52
C PRO A 304 -6.29 -1.90 11.60
N THR A 305 -5.01 -1.93 11.23
CA THR A 305 -3.90 -1.81 12.19
C THR A 305 -3.89 -0.46 12.90
N PHE A 306 -4.05 0.63 12.17
CA PHE A 306 -4.12 1.97 12.75
C PHE A 306 -5.29 2.12 13.74
N LEU A 307 -6.45 1.53 13.41
CA LEU A 307 -7.61 1.57 14.31
C LEU A 307 -7.38 0.74 15.58
N GLU A 308 -6.87 -0.49 15.47
CA GLU A 308 -6.58 -1.33 16.64
C GLU A 308 -5.53 -0.70 17.55
N VAL A 309 -4.47 -0.12 16.98
CA VAL A 309 -3.45 0.62 17.73
C VAL A 309 -4.06 1.81 18.48
N ALA A 310 -5.04 2.47 17.88
CA ALA A 310 -5.80 3.55 18.52
C ALA A 310 -6.83 3.06 19.54
N GLY A 311 -6.94 1.75 19.81
CA GLY A 311 -7.94 1.16 20.70
C GLY A 311 -9.35 1.17 20.13
N LEU A 312 -9.48 1.20 18.79
CA LEU A 312 -10.76 1.20 18.07
C LEU A 312 -10.98 -0.17 17.42
N THR A 313 -12.24 -0.59 17.37
CA THR A 313 -12.62 -1.79 16.61
C THR A 313 -12.77 -1.44 15.13
N PRO A 314 -12.02 -2.08 14.22
CA PRO A 314 -12.20 -1.88 12.80
C PRO A 314 -13.64 -2.21 12.36
N PRO A 315 -14.27 -1.40 11.48
CA PRO A 315 -15.57 -1.72 10.91
C PRO A 315 -15.55 -3.07 10.19
N LYS A 316 -16.66 -3.82 10.26
CA LYS A 316 -16.80 -5.12 9.56
C LYS A 316 -16.67 -5.00 8.03
N THR A 317 -16.82 -3.81 7.49
CA THR A 317 -16.62 -3.50 6.07
C THR A 317 -15.15 -3.46 5.67
N MET A 318 -14.21 -3.37 6.61
CA MET A 318 -12.78 -3.54 6.35
C MET A 318 -12.49 -5.05 6.20
N THR A 319 -12.10 -5.47 5.00
CA THR A 319 -11.86 -6.89 4.66
C THR A 319 -10.40 -7.29 4.83
N MET A 320 -9.49 -6.31 4.97
CA MET A 320 -8.08 -6.53 5.26
C MET A 320 -7.85 -6.85 6.75
N ARG A 321 -6.69 -7.43 7.08
CA ARG A 321 -6.40 -7.98 8.42
C ARG A 321 -5.32 -7.18 9.12
N SER A 322 -5.56 -6.75 10.36
CA SER A 322 -4.57 -6.03 11.18
C SER A 322 -3.24 -6.76 11.32
N LEU A 323 -2.17 -5.99 11.45
CA LEU A 323 -0.80 -6.46 11.66
C LEU A 323 -0.39 -6.46 13.15
N THR A 324 -1.26 -6.05 14.07
CA THR A 324 -0.90 -5.87 15.49
C THR A 324 -0.39 -7.13 16.15
N SER A 325 -0.95 -8.31 15.84
CA SER A 325 -0.45 -9.61 16.31
C SER A 325 0.98 -9.88 15.82
N LEU A 326 1.25 -9.58 14.55
CA LEU A 326 2.59 -9.77 13.97
C LEU A 326 3.63 -8.83 14.59
N LEU A 327 3.24 -7.61 14.97
CA LEU A 327 4.13 -6.66 15.66
C LEU A 327 4.58 -7.20 17.02
N ARG A 328 3.75 -7.99 17.70
CA ARG A 328 4.09 -8.67 18.97
C ARG A 328 4.85 -9.97 18.77
N GLY A 329 5.06 -10.43 17.53
CA GLY A 329 5.71 -11.69 17.19
C GLY A 329 4.81 -12.91 17.36
N GLU A 330 3.50 -12.73 17.30
CA GLU A 330 2.53 -13.84 17.31
C GLU A 330 2.52 -14.58 15.96
N PRO A 331 2.07 -15.84 15.93
CA PRO A 331 2.06 -16.64 14.70
C PRO A 331 1.24 -16.01 13.58
N ALA A 332 1.74 -16.09 12.35
CA ALA A 332 1.14 -15.48 11.15
C ALA A 332 0.15 -16.44 10.45
N ALA A 333 -0.83 -16.97 11.18
CA ALA A 333 -1.77 -17.95 10.61
C ALA A 333 -2.49 -17.43 9.36
N GLY A 334 -2.48 -18.23 8.29
CA GLY A 334 -3.17 -17.94 7.03
C GLY A 334 -2.61 -16.73 6.26
N ARG A 335 -1.32 -16.39 6.44
CA ARG A 335 -0.62 -15.33 5.71
C ARG A 335 0.50 -15.90 4.84
N ASP A 336 0.13 -16.81 3.95
CA ASP A 336 1.03 -17.53 3.02
C ASP A 336 0.97 -16.99 1.59
N ALA A 337 0.12 -15.98 1.33
CA ALA A 337 -0.03 -15.33 0.04
C ALA A 337 -0.50 -13.87 0.17
N ALA A 338 -0.18 -13.08 -0.85
CA ALA A 338 -0.77 -11.76 -1.08
C ALA A 338 -1.56 -11.76 -2.39
N PHE A 339 -2.70 -11.08 -2.41
CA PHE A 339 -3.51 -10.84 -3.62
C PHE A 339 -3.27 -9.42 -4.10
N ILE A 340 -3.06 -9.28 -5.41
CA ILE A 340 -2.76 -8.02 -6.08
C ILE A 340 -3.71 -7.89 -7.28
N GLU A 341 -4.19 -6.70 -7.53
CA GLU A 341 -5.14 -6.47 -8.61
C GLU A 341 -4.87 -5.15 -9.33
N ARG A 342 -5.41 -5.02 -10.52
CA ARG A 342 -5.38 -3.79 -11.29
C ARG A 342 -6.68 -3.64 -12.05
N GLU A 343 -7.16 -2.42 -12.14
CA GLU A 343 -8.18 -1.99 -13.09
C GLU A 343 -7.60 -0.95 -14.07
N ARG A 344 -8.18 0.24 -14.24
CA ARG A 344 -7.64 1.28 -15.11
C ARG A 344 -6.53 2.05 -14.39
N HIS A 345 -5.26 1.93 -14.86
CA HIS A 345 -4.17 2.72 -14.31
C HIS A 345 -4.23 4.16 -14.84
N ALA A 346 -4.15 4.33 -16.17
CA ALA A 346 -4.35 5.61 -16.81
C ALA A 346 -5.33 5.47 -17.98
N ASP A 347 -5.84 6.60 -18.49
CA ASP A 347 -6.73 6.62 -19.65
C ASP A 347 -5.91 6.67 -20.96
N VAL A 348 -5.34 5.52 -21.30
CA VAL A 348 -4.34 5.36 -22.37
C VAL A 348 -4.72 4.29 -23.38
N ARG A 349 -6.00 3.89 -23.36
CA ARG A 349 -6.57 2.97 -24.37
C ARG A 349 -7.77 3.61 -25.03
N ASN A 350 -7.85 3.43 -26.33
CA ASN A 350 -8.99 3.90 -27.10
C ASN A 350 -10.29 3.32 -26.54
N GLY A 351 -11.31 4.16 -26.36
CA GLY A 351 -12.55 3.76 -25.70
C GLY A 351 -12.48 3.72 -24.17
N HIS A 352 -11.50 4.36 -23.54
CA HIS A 352 -11.35 4.48 -22.08
C HIS A 352 -11.19 3.14 -21.34
N LEU A 353 -10.64 2.14 -22.04
CA LEU A 353 -10.60 0.76 -21.57
C LEU A 353 -9.59 0.56 -20.42
N SER A 354 -10.01 -0.21 -19.42
CA SER A 354 -9.13 -0.74 -18.35
C SER A 354 -8.25 -1.90 -18.85
N TYR A 355 -7.22 -2.26 -18.06
CA TYR A 355 -6.49 -3.53 -18.24
C TYR A 355 -6.54 -4.29 -16.91
N PRO A 356 -7.63 -5.04 -16.67
CA PRO A 356 -7.85 -5.70 -15.40
C PRO A 356 -6.95 -6.92 -15.24
N MET A 357 -6.31 -7.01 -14.07
CA MET A 357 -5.51 -8.16 -13.64
C MET A 357 -5.92 -8.61 -12.24
N ARG A 358 -5.81 -9.92 -11.99
CA ARG A 358 -5.88 -10.54 -10.65
C ARG A 358 -4.68 -11.44 -10.47
N ALA A 359 -3.97 -11.27 -9.37
CA ALA A 359 -2.75 -12.03 -9.11
C ALA A 359 -2.72 -12.58 -7.69
N VAL A 360 -2.05 -13.71 -7.52
CA VAL A 360 -1.67 -14.26 -6.22
C VAL A 360 -0.16 -14.48 -6.19
N ARG A 361 0.48 -13.95 -5.15
CA ARG A 361 1.90 -14.10 -4.89
C ARG A 361 2.07 -14.98 -3.65
N THR A 362 2.62 -16.17 -3.84
CA THR A 362 3.04 -17.10 -2.79
C THR A 362 4.55 -17.11 -2.65
N ARG A 363 5.12 -17.88 -1.72
CA ARG A 363 6.58 -17.96 -1.56
C ARG A 363 7.29 -18.36 -2.86
N ASP A 364 6.76 -19.37 -3.54
CA ASP A 364 7.43 -20.03 -4.67
C ASP A 364 6.92 -19.59 -6.04
N PHE A 365 5.72 -18.99 -6.11
CA PHE A 365 5.10 -18.63 -7.37
C PHE A 365 4.46 -17.25 -7.38
N LEU A 366 4.45 -16.64 -8.56
CA LEU A 366 3.55 -15.56 -8.92
C LEU A 366 2.62 -16.07 -10.02
N TYR A 367 1.31 -16.02 -9.80
CA TYR A 367 0.29 -16.26 -10.82
C TYR A 367 -0.45 -14.96 -11.12
N ILE A 368 -0.66 -14.66 -12.41
CA ILE A 368 -1.42 -13.50 -12.88
C ILE A 368 -2.46 -13.96 -13.88
N ARG A 369 -3.71 -13.51 -13.68
CA ARG A 369 -4.80 -13.61 -14.65
C ARG A 369 -4.99 -12.25 -15.33
N ASN A 370 -4.78 -12.19 -16.64
CA ASN A 370 -5.08 -11.03 -17.48
C ASN A 370 -6.54 -11.17 -17.97
N VAL A 371 -7.47 -10.44 -17.37
CA VAL A 371 -8.92 -10.63 -17.63
C VAL A 371 -9.31 -10.17 -19.04
N ARG A 372 -8.54 -9.27 -19.63
CA ARG A 372 -8.72 -8.77 -21.00
C ARG A 372 -7.41 -8.88 -21.78
N PRO A 373 -6.98 -10.10 -22.15
CA PRO A 373 -5.70 -10.34 -22.83
C PRO A 373 -5.65 -9.79 -24.26
N ASP A 374 -6.79 -9.48 -24.85
CA ASP A 374 -6.94 -8.81 -26.14
C ASP A 374 -6.51 -7.35 -26.13
N ARG A 375 -6.46 -6.70 -24.95
CA ARG A 375 -6.05 -5.31 -24.77
C ARG A 375 -4.53 -5.17 -24.60
N TRP A 376 -3.99 -3.98 -24.85
CA TRP A 376 -2.57 -3.69 -24.63
C TRP A 376 -2.29 -3.42 -23.14
N PRO A 377 -1.36 -4.16 -22.51
CA PRO A 377 -1.12 -4.04 -21.05
C PRO A 377 -0.51 -2.69 -20.65
N ALA A 378 0.28 -2.10 -21.54
CA ALA A 378 0.98 -0.83 -21.33
C ALA A 378 0.26 0.41 -21.87
N GLY A 379 -0.96 0.26 -22.39
CA GLY A 379 -1.69 1.27 -23.18
C GLY A 379 -1.53 1.03 -24.67
N ASP A 380 -2.40 1.63 -25.48
CA ASP A 380 -2.40 1.42 -26.92
C ASP A 380 -1.16 2.04 -27.60
N PRO A 381 -0.63 1.41 -28.65
CA PRO A 381 0.54 1.89 -29.36
C PRO A 381 0.28 3.16 -30.20
N ASP A 382 -0.96 3.43 -30.55
CA ASP A 382 -1.42 4.58 -31.34
C ASP A 382 -2.03 5.70 -30.48
N ASN A 383 -2.23 5.47 -29.19
CA ASN A 383 -2.69 6.49 -28.25
C ASN A 383 -1.49 7.24 -27.64
N LEU A 384 -1.25 8.45 -28.17
CA LEU A 384 -0.15 9.32 -27.72
C LEU A 384 -0.57 10.08 -26.45
N PHE A 385 -0.41 9.45 -25.31
CA PHE A 385 -0.70 10.02 -23.99
C PHE A 385 0.38 11.04 -23.57
N LEU A 386 0.65 11.21 -22.29
CA LEU A 386 1.56 12.21 -21.75
C LEU A 386 2.86 12.36 -22.58
N HIS A 387 3.22 13.59 -22.90
CA HIS A 387 4.41 13.94 -23.67
C HIS A 387 4.45 13.37 -25.10
N GLY A 388 3.30 13.01 -25.69
CA GLY A 388 3.22 12.47 -27.04
C GLY A 388 3.87 11.09 -27.20
N ARG A 389 3.91 10.28 -26.14
CA ARG A 389 4.48 8.92 -26.15
C ARG A 389 3.36 7.87 -26.13
N PRO A 390 3.52 6.78 -26.95
CA PRO A 390 2.61 5.62 -26.88
C PRO A 390 2.81 4.83 -25.58
N PHE A 391 1.96 3.83 -25.36
CA PHE A 391 2.02 2.95 -24.18
C PHE A 391 2.03 3.72 -22.86
N GLY A 392 1.00 4.55 -22.66
CA GLY A 392 0.97 5.57 -21.60
C GLY A 392 0.90 5.06 -20.16
N ASP A 393 0.64 3.75 -19.92
CA ASP A 393 0.74 3.15 -18.59
C ASP A 393 2.20 2.89 -18.15
N VAL A 394 3.15 3.04 -19.05
CA VAL A 394 4.59 3.10 -18.72
C VAL A 394 5.01 4.55 -18.74
N ASP A 395 5.49 5.05 -17.61
CA ASP A 395 5.86 6.46 -17.47
C ASP A 395 7.00 6.87 -18.42
N THR A 396 7.01 8.16 -18.78
CA THR A 396 8.07 8.73 -19.61
C THR A 396 9.39 8.74 -18.86
N THR A 397 10.35 7.99 -19.37
CA THR A 397 11.74 7.91 -18.89
C THR A 397 12.66 7.75 -20.10
N ALA A 398 13.95 8.01 -19.95
CA ALA A 398 14.90 7.73 -21.03
C ALA A 398 15.01 6.21 -21.31
N THR A 399 14.83 5.38 -20.29
CA THR A 399 14.68 3.92 -20.45
C THR A 399 13.55 3.56 -21.41
N LYS A 400 12.36 4.18 -21.25
CA LYS A 400 11.23 3.96 -22.16
C LYS A 400 11.55 4.44 -23.56
N ASP A 401 12.12 5.63 -23.71
CA ASP A 401 12.50 6.20 -25.02
C ASP A 401 13.53 5.30 -25.74
N PHE A 402 14.53 4.78 -25.01
CA PHE A 402 15.47 3.78 -25.54
C PHE A 402 14.75 2.53 -26.07
N LEU A 403 13.84 1.95 -25.27
CA LEU A 403 13.10 0.75 -25.66
C LEU A 403 12.21 0.97 -26.90
N LEU A 404 11.60 2.15 -27.02
CA LEU A 404 10.81 2.52 -28.20
C LEU A 404 11.69 2.70 -29.44
N ALA A 405 12.88 3.28 -29.31
CA ALA A 405 13.85 3.47 -30.42
C ALA A 405 14.43 2.13 -30.89
N HIS A 406 14.67 1.19 -29.97
CA HIS A 406 15.32 -0.10 -30.23
C HIS A 406 14.34 -1.30 -30.26
N GLN A 407 13.05 -1.06 -30.53
CA GLN A 407 12.02 -2.11 -30.49
C GLN A 407 12.25 -3.23 -31.54
N ALA A 408 12.98 -2.96 -32.60
CA ALA A 408 13.19 -3.88 -33.74
C ALA A 408 14.56 -4.53 -33.76
N ASP A 409 15.54 -4.02 -33.02
CA ASP A 409 16.92 -4.53 -33.00
C ASP A 409 17.21 -5.43 -31.81
N ASP A 410 18.40 -6.02 -31.78
CA ASP A 410 18.77 -7.00 -30.72
C ASP A 410 19.02 -6.35 -29.36
N LEU A 411 19.25 -5.04 -29.30
CA LEU A 411 19.45 -4.31 -28.04
C LEU A 411 18.16 -4.13 -27.26
N GLY A 412 17.05 -3.86 -27.93
CA GLY A 412 15.78 -3.53 -27.28
C GLY A 412 14.63 -4.53 -27.48
N ARG A 413 14.60 -5.24 -28.63
CA ARG A 413 13.49 -6.14 -29.01
C ARG A 413 13.07 -7.15 -27.92
N PRO A 414 13.98 -7.86 -27.22
CA PRO A 414 13.59 -8.82 -26.18
C PRO A 414 12.92 -8.16 -24.98
N PHE A 415 13.36 -6.96 -24.61
CA PHE A 415 12.81 -6.17 -23.51
C PHE A 415 11.51 -5.52 -23.92
N PHE A 416 11.44 -4.95 -25.13
CA PHE A 416 10.23 -4.35 -25.69
C PHE A 416 9.08 -5.37 -25.72
N ALA A 417 9.30 -6.56 -26.23
CA ALA A 417 8.29 -7.62 -26.27
C ALA A 417 7.78 -7.96 -24.86
N ARG A 418 8.67 -8.11 -23.89
CA ARG A 418 8.32 -8.43 -22.50
C ARG A 418 7.54 -7.33 -21.79
N ILE A 419 7.78 -6.08 -22.14
CA ILE A 419 7.18 -4.91 -21.46
C ILE A 419 5.87 -4.48 -22.12
N PHE A 420 5.83 -4.41 -23.46
CA PHE A 420 4.76 -3.76 -24.20
C PHE A 420 3.82 -4.71 -24.93
N ALA A 421 4.27 -5.92 -25.31
CA ALA A 421 3.44 -6.85 -26.05
C ALA A 421 2.21 -7.31 -25.27
N LYS A 422 1.15 -7.70 -25.99
CA LYS A 422 -0.03 -8.33 -25.42
C LYS A 422 0.36 -9.59 -24.65
N ARG A 423 -0.35 -9.86 -23.56
CA ARG A 423 -0.06 -10.97 -22.65
C ARG A 423 -1.08 -12.09 -22.81
N PRO A 424 -0.69 -13.33 -22.51
CA PRO A 424 -1.64 -14.44 -22.47
C PRO A 424 -2.66 -14.24 -21.34
N LEU A 425 -3.76 -15.00 -21.35
CA LEU A 425 -4.78 -15.00 -20.30
C LEU A 425 -4.18 -15.28 -18.92
N GLU A 426 -3.18 -16.18 -18.86
CA GLU A 426 -2.57 -16.61 -17.61
C GLU A 426 -1.05 -16.55 -17.71
N GLU A 427 -0.45 -16.09 -16.62
CA GLU A 427 1.00 -16.11 -16.44
C GLU A 427 1.30 -16.84 -15.12
N LEU A 428 2.34 -17.68 -15.13
CA LEU A 428 2.87 -18.35 -13.93
C LEU A 428 4.39 -18.23 -13.93
N TYR A 429 4.97 -17.81 -12.83
CA TYR A 429 6.43 -17.66 -12.65
C TYR A 429 6.89 -18.48 -11.45
N ASP A 430 7.85 -19.40 -11.67
CA ASP A 430 8.51 -20.18 -10.62
C ASP A 430 9.67 -19.39 -10.01
N LEU A 431 9.44 -18.75 -8.88
CA LEU A 431 10.38 -17.83 -8.23
C LEU A 431 11.59 -18.52 -7.59
N ARG A 432 11.54 -19.84 -7.45
CA ARG A 432 12.69 -20.65 -7.02
C ARG A 432 13.78 -20.68 -8.09
N LYS A 433 13.40 -20.47 -9.36
CA LYS A 433 14.28 -20.51 -10.54
C LYS A 433 14.41 -19.16 -11.22
N ASP A 434 13.35 -18.34 -11.19
CA ASP A 434 13.23 -17.07 -11.90
C ASP A 434 12.68 -15.97 -10.98
N GLN A 435 13.53 -15.42 -10.12
CA GLN A 435 13.17 -14.36 -9.19
C GLN A 435 12.77 -13.05 -9.88
N HIS A 436 13.14 -12.87 -11.14
CA HIS A 436 12.84 -11.68 -11.95
C HIS A 436 11.60 -11.81 -12.81
N GLN A 437 10.92 -12.98 -12.77
CA GLN A 437 9.65 -13.21 -13.48
C GLN A 437 9.77 -12.98 -15.00
N LEU A 438 10.81 -13.53 -15.61
CA LEU A 438 11.12 -13.36 -17.03
C LEU A 438 10.50 -14.44 -17.91
N THR A 439 10.30 -15.64 -17.36
CA THR A 439 9.85 -16.82 -18.08
C THR A 439 8.48 -17.26 -17.59
N ASN A 440 7.46 -17.04 -18.42
CA ASN A 440 6.10 -17.53 -18.13
C ASN A 440 6.04 -19.04 -18.39
N VAL A 441 5.81 -19.84 -17.36
CA VAL A 441 5.71 -21.31 -17.43
C VAL A 441 4.28 -21.81 -17.44
N ALA A 442 3.26 -20.95 -17.59
CA ALA A 442 1.85 -21.34 -17.56
C ALA A 442 1.46 -22.35 -18.66
N ALA A 443 2.17 -22.37 -19.80
CA ALA A 443 1.93 -23.31 -20.88
C ALA A 443 2.76 -24.59 -20.78
N ASP A 444 3.68 -24.69 -19.83
CA ASP A 444 4.51 -25.88 -19.62
C ASP A 444 3.74 -26.96 -18.85
N PRO A 445 3.53 -28.17 -19.44
CA PRO A 445 2.84 -29.26 -18.78
C PRO A 445 3.43 -29.67 -17.42
N ALA A 446 4.74 -29.45 -17.21
CA ALA A 446 5.40 -29.75 -15.94
C ALA A 446 4.86 -28.89 -14.76
N TYR A 447 4.25 -27.75 -15.04
CA TYR A 447 3.66 -26.84 -14.06
C TYR A 447 2.13 -26.85 -14.04
N ALA A 448 1.47 -27.84 -14.70
CA ALA A 448 0.01 -27.89 -14.79
C ALA A 448 -0.68 -27.94 -13.41
N ALA A 449 -0.11 -28.67 -12.45
CA ALA A 449 -0.63 -28.76 -11.08
C ALA A 449 -0.46 -27.43 -10.32
N ASP A 450 0.69 -26.78 -10.43
CA ASP A 450 0.95 -25.48 -9.80
C ASP A 450 0.04 -24.40 -10.37
N LEU A 451 -0.13 -24.37 -11.70
CA LEU A 451 -1.06 -23.46 -12.39
C LEU A 451 -2.49 -23.64 -11.88
N ALA A 452 -2.97 -24.90 -11.82
CA ALA A 452 -4.32 -25.21 -11.35
C ALA A 452 -4.52 -24.77 -9.88
N ALA A 453 -3.55 -25.03 -9.01
CA ALA A 453 -3.59 -24.64 -7.61
C ALA A 453 -3.68 -23.10 -7.42
N HIS A 454 -2.86 -22.34 -8.15
CA HIS A 454 -2.85 -20.88 -8.03
C HIS A 454 -4.08 -20.23 -8.70
N ARG A 455 -4.57 -20.79 -9.81
CA ARG A 455 -5.86 -20.42 -10.40
C ARG A 455 -6.99 -20.58 -9.39
N ALA A 456 -7.06 -21.72 -8.71
CA ALA A 456 -8.08 -21.99 -7.70
C ALA A 456 -8.00 -21.01 -6.51
N ARG A 457 -6.80 -20.60 -6.09
CA ARG A 457 -6.61 -19.57 -5.03
C ARG A 457 -7.18 -18.22 -5.44
N VAL A 458 -6.94 -17.78 -6.67
CA VAL A 458 -7.51 -16.52 -7.18
C VAL A 458 -9.03 -16.64 -7.32
N ASP A 459 -9.55 -17.76 -7.83
CA ASP A 459 -11.00 -18.01 -7.94
C ASP A 459 -11.70 -17.99 -6.58
N MET A 460 -11.08 -18.60 -5.57
CA MET A 460 -11.61 -18.60 -4.20
C MET A 460 -11.63 -17.19 -3.63
N TRP A 461 -10.51 -16.46 -3.72
CA TRP A 461 -10.43 -15.08 -3.25
C TRP A 461 -11.45 -14.17 -3.94
N MET A 462 -11.58 -14.25 -5.26
CA MET A 462 -12.58 -13.48 -6.00
C MET A 462 -14.02 -13.79 -5.55
N ARG A 463 -14.34 -15.09 -5.26
CA ARG A 463 -15.66 -15.47 -4.73
C ARG A 463 -15.88 -14.95 -3.31
N ASP A 464 -14.91 -15.12 -2.43
CA ASP A 464 -15.00 -14.72 -1.02
C ASP A 464 -15.15 -13.21 -0.85
N THR A 465 -14.51 -12.44 -1.73
CA THR A 465 -14.58 -10.97 -1.76
C THR A 465 -15.65 -10.42 -2.71
N ARG A 466 -16.41 -11.29 -3.39
CA ARG A 466 -17.47 -10.93 -4.34
C ARG A 466 -16.97 -10.04 -5.48
N ASP A 467 -15.80 -10.37 -6.03
CA ASP A 467 -15.22 -9.63 -7.14
C ASP A 467 -16.16 -9.67 -8.36
N PRO A 468 -16.63 -8.51 -8.86
CA PRO A 468 -17.55 -8.48 -9.98
C PRO A 468 -16.92 -8.99 -11.30
N ARG A 469 -15.59 -9.10 -11.39
CA ARG A 469 -14.88 -9.73 -12.53
C ARG A 469 -15.07 -11.27 -12.60
N LEU A 470 -15.79 -11.87 -11.65
CA LEU A 470 -16.33 -13.23 -11.80
C LEU A 470 -17.31 -13.34 -12.98
N ASP A 471 -18.00 -12.25 -13.29
CA ASP A 471 -18.75 -12.11 -14.54
C ASP A 471 -17.78 -11.66 -15.65
N PRO A 472 -17.53 -12.50 -16.68
CA PRO A 472 -16.65 -12.12 -17.79
C PRO A 472 -17.13 -10.89 -18.59
N ALA A 473 -18.42 -10.53 -18.51
CA ALA A 473 -18.97 -9.37 -19.20
C ALA A 473 -18.89 -8.08 -18.39
N TYR A 474 -18.44 -8.13 -17.13
CA TYR A 474 -18.41 -6.95 -16.28
C TYR A 474 -17.29 -5.98 -16.67
N ASP A 475 -17.65 -4.79 -17.17
CA ASP A 475 -16.73 -3.75 -17.61
C ASP A 475 -17.10 -2.34 -17.06
N ALA A 476 -17.59 -2.28 -15.80
CA ALA A 476 -17.98 -1.00 -15.21
C ALA A 476 -16.80 -0.02 -15.07
N TRP A 477 -15.56 -0.54 -14.85
CA TRP A 477 -14.37 0.31 -14.75
C TRP A 477 -13.99 1.02 -16.06
N ASP A 478 -14.45 0.54 -17.21
CA ASP A 478 -14.29 1.23 -18.49
C ASP A 478 -15.21 2.47 -18.61
N LYS A 479 -16.27 2.52 -17.77
CA LYS A 479 -17.32 3.55 -17.80
C LYS A 479 -17.17 4.62 -16.72
N PHE A 480 -16.33 4.35 -15.68
CA PHE A 480 -16.13 5.34 -14.63
C PHE A 480 -15.41 6.59 -15.17
N PRO A 481 -15.76 7.79 -14.67
CA PRO A 481 -15.09 9.01 -15.08
C PRO A 481 -13.57 8.96 -14.83
N TYR A 482 -12.85 9.71 -15.66
CA TYR A 482 -11.42 9.94 -15.51
C TYR A 482 -11.18 11.43 -15.30
N TYR A 483 -10.64 11.78 -14.14
CA TYR A 483 -10.44 13.18 -13.74
C TYR A 483 -8.99 13.66 -13.95
N GLY A 484 -8.17 12.90 -14.67
CA GLY A 484 -6.86 13.32 -15.13
C GLY A 484 -6.94 14.29 -16.30
N LYS A 485 -5.82 14.92 -16.62
CA LYS A 485 -5.73 15.74 -17.82
C LYS A 485 -5.82 14.83 -19.03
N ALA A 486 -6.80 15.07 -19.88
CA ALA A 486 -6.82 14.45 -21.20
C ALA A 486 -5.56 14.83 -21.99
N PRO A 487 -5.06 13.96 -22.87
CA PRO A 487 -4.05 14.36 -23.84
C PRO A 487 -4.58 15.58 -24.64
N LYS A 488 -3.73 16.59 -24.83
CA LYS A 488 -4.03 17.70 -25.71
C LYS A 488 -3.83 17.29 -27.15
#